data_5da0fae4b2dd02bc35dee143be375717
#
_entry.id   5da0fae4b2dd02bc35dee143be375717
#
_cell.length_a   1.000
_cell.length_b   1.000
_cell.length_c   1.000
_cell.angle_alpha   90.00
_cell.angle_beta   90.00
_cell.angle_gamma   90.00
#
_symmetry.space_group_name_H-M   'P 1'
#
loop_
_entity.id
_entity.type
_entity.pdbx_description
1 polymer ?
#
loop_
_entity_poly.entity_id
_entity_poly.type
_entity_poly.pdbx_seq_one_letter_code
_entity_poly.pdbx_strand_id
1 'polypeptide(L)'
;DVSYLKNVRDINKNFDKIIVSVHKSDKSPFDNYKLSPKEISIINTLKKYNNVVLVVFSNPYTLLDINLNGFDSVMLAYQNSPIFQKKASEAIFGANDIDGILPVSIGKKYKEGTSIVIKKRNVLSFDHPVNFGVNMNKLKKIDSLINDAIQNNMTPGAQLLIAKNSNIVYHKAYGYK
;
A
#
# COMPACT_ATOMS: atom_id res chain seq x y z
N ASP A 1 -10.15 -14.67 22.25
CA ASP A 1 -10.32 -15.91 21.53
C ASP A 1 -8.96 -16.55 21.27
N VAL A 2 -8.64 -17.64 22.00
CA VAL A 2 -7.32 -18.30 21.99
C VAL A 2 -7.05 -18.96 20.62
N SER A 3 -8.08 -19.37 19.90
CA SER A 3 -7.97 -19.98 18.57
C SER A 3 -7.42 -19.00 17.53
N TYR A 4 -7.83 -17.75 17.60
CA TYR A 4 -7.37 -16.69 16.70
C TYR A 4 -5.85 -16.40 16.91
N LEU A 5 -5.40 -16.35 18.18
CA LEU A 5 -3.97 -16.14 18.49
C LEU A 5 -3.10 -17.34 18.07
N LYS A 6 -3.66 -18.54 18.08
CA LYS A 6 -2.96 -19.75 17.57
C LYS A 6 -2.75 -19.63 16.06
N ASN A 7 -3.78 -19.24 15.31
CA ASN A 7 -3.67 -18.99 13.86
C ASN A 7 -2.65 -17.91 13.53
N VAL A 8 -2.58 -16.84 14.34
CA VAL A 8 -1.58 -15.77 14.17
C VAL A 8 -0.15 -16.29 14.38
N ARG A 9 0.07 -17.22 15.32
CA ARG A 9 1.39 -17.86 15.53
C ARG A 9 1.80 -18.75 14.36
N ASP A 10 0.85 -19.44 13.74
CA ASP A 10 1.12 -20.34 12.62
C ASP A 10 1.41 -19.57 11.32
N ILE A 11 0.82 -18.38 11.12
CA ILE A 11 1.12 -17.47 10.00
C ILE A 11 2.62 -17.11 9.98
N ASN A 12 3.21 -16.83 11.13
CA ASN A 12 4.60 -16.37 11.22
C ASN A 12 5.66 -17.40 10.84
N LYS A 13 5.33 -18.68 10.88
CA LYS A 13 6.29 -19.75 10.52
C LYS A 13 6.50 -19.88 9.01
N ASN A 14 5.60 -19.31 8.23
CA ASN A 14 5.54 -19.53 6.79
C ASN A 14 5.90 -18.30 5.96
N PHE A 15 6.19 -17.16 6.61
CA PHE A 15 6.46 -15.89 5.90
C PHE A 15 7.69 -15.18 6.48
N ASP A 16 8.59 -14.75 5.61
CA ASP A 16 9.79 -13.99 5.99
C ASP A 16 9.47 -12.56 6.42
N LYS A 17 8.36 -12.00 5.92
CA LYS A 17 7.91 -10.64 6.22
C LYS A 17 6.39 -10.56 6.30
N ILE A 18 5.91 -9.81 7.28
CA ILE A 18 4.48 -9.61 7.53
C ILE A 18 4.17 -8.12 7.46
N ILE A 19 3.17 -7.75 6.68
CA ILE A 19 2.64 -6.40 6.66
C ILE A 19 1.34 -6.40 7.48
N VAL A 20 1.32 -5.61 8.54
CA VAL A 20 0.13 -5.42 9.39
C VAL A 20 -0.43 -4.04 9.11
N SER A 21 -1.68 -3.97 8.66
CA SER A 21 -2.38 -2.70 8.46
C SER A 21 -3.44 -2.47 9.51
N VAL A 22 -3.45 -1.26 10.07
CA VAL A 22 -4.46 -0.75 11.00
C VAL A 22 -5.33 0.25 10.26
N HIS A 23 -6.63 0.01 10.25
CA HIS A 23 -7.60 0.86 9.57
C HIS A 23 -8.60 1.40 10.59
N LYS A 24 -8.69 2.74 10.71
CA LYS A 24 -9.71 3.41 11.52
C LYS A 24 -10.53 4.32 10.64
N SER A 25 -11.78 4.60 11.06
CA SER A 25 -12.62 5.56 10.37
C SER A 25 -12.01 6.96 10.44
N ASP A 26 -12.09 7.70 9.36
CA ASP A 26 -11.69 9.11 9.24
C ASP A 26 -12.84 9.98 8.70
N LYS A 27 -14.07 9.42 8.71
CA LYS A 27 -15.27 10.10 8.20
C LYS A 27 -15.72 11.26 9.07
N SER A 28 -15.35 11.23 10.34
CA SER A 28 -15.67 12.26 11.32
C SER A 28 -14.46 12.53 12.22
N PRO A 29 -14.19 13.78 12.61
CA PRO A 29 -13.15 14.10 13.59
C PRO A 29 -13.43 13.51 14.98
N PHE A 30 -14.65 13.07 15.22
CA PHE A 30 -15.07 12.43 16.48
C PHE A 30 -14.95 10.91 16.45
N ASP A 31 -14.58 10.31 15.30
CA ASP A 31 -14.39 8.88 15.19
C ASP A 31 -13.24 8.40 16.09
N ASN A 32 -13.47 7.25 16.70
CA ASN A 32 -12.49 6.69 17.62
C ASN A 32 -11.28 6.15 16.84
N TYR A 33 -10.14 6.82 16.99
CA TYR A 33 -8.86 6.41 16.43
C TYR A 33 -8.07 5.45 17.34
N LYS A 34 -8.49 5.25 18.59
CA LYS A 34 -7.81 4.38 19.56
C LYS A 34 -7.91 2.92 19.17
N LEU A 35 -6.89 2.18 19.53
CA LEU A 35 -6.87 0.72 19.37
C LEU A 35 -7.61 0.05 20.52
N SER A 36 -8.38 -0.97 20.18
CA SER A 36 -8.96 -1.86 21.18
C SER A 36 -7.87 -2.75 21.82
N PRO A 37 -8.09 -3.25 23.06
CA PRO A 37 -7.15 -4.20 23.66
C PRO A 37 -6.87 -5.45 22.81
N LYS A 38 -7.85 -5.89 22.02
CA LYS A 38 -7.71 -7.02 21.09
C LYS A 38 -6.75 -6.68 19.95
N GLU A 39 -6.90 -5.52 19.32
CA GLU A 39 -6.00 -5.05 18.26
C GLU A 39 -4.56 -4.91 18.77
N ILE A 40 -4.37 -4.31 19.94
CA ILE A 40 -3.07 -4.15 20.59
C ILE A 40 -2.45 -5.53 20.86
N SER A 41 -3.22 -6.49 21.37
CA SER A 41 -2.75 -7.85 21.63
C SER A 41 -2.29 -8.56 20.37
N ILE A 42 -3.04 -8.44 19.27
CA ILE A 42 -2.70 -9.01 17.96
C ILE A 42 -1.39 -8.42 17.44
N ILE A 43 -1.28 -7.10 17.41
CA ILE A 43 -0.11 -6.37 16.93
C ILE A 43 1.13 -6.77 17.75
N ASN A 44 1.02 -6.82 19.07
CA ASN A 44 2.13 -7.22 19.94
C ASN A 44 2.50 -8.69 19.79
N THR A 45 1.56 -9.56 19.44
CA THR A 45 1.83 -10.97 19.15
C THR A 45 2.60 -11.12 17.86
N LEU A 46 2.16 -10.47 16.78
CA LEU A 46 2.83 -10.49 15.48
C LEU A 46 4.26 -9.97 15.57
N LYS A 47 4.46 -8.88 16.29
CA LYS A 47 5.78 -8.25 16.50
C LYS A 47 6.83 -9.19 17.13
N LYS A 48 6.42 -10.19 17.91
CA LYS A 48 7.36 -11.14 18.55
C LYS A 48 8.04 -12.08 17.56
N TYR A 49 7.50 -12.23 16.39
CA TYR A 49 7.89 -13.33 15.48
C TYR A 49 8.68 -12.90 14.26
N ASN A 50 9.13 -11.67 14.10
CA ASN A 50 10.03 -11.17 13.04
C ASN A 50 9.43 -10.07 12.16
N ASN A 51 10.28 -9.47 11.39
CA ASN A 51 10.16 -8.65 10.18
C ASN A 51 8.74 -8.11 9.90
N VAL A 52 8.17 -7.37 10.88
CA VAL A 52 6.83 -6.81 10.74
C VAL A 52 6.91 -5.35 10.31
N VAL A 53 6.25 -5.05 9.20
CA VAL A 53 5.97 -3.69 8.74
C VAL A 53 4.58 -3.30 9.24
N LEU A 54 4.49 -2.26 10.05
CA LEU A 54 3.21 -1.71 10.53
C LEU A 54 2.80 -0.53 9.65
N VAL A 55 1.58 -0.59 9.11
CA VAL A 55 0.99 0.51 8.32
C VAL A 55 -0.26 1.02 9.02
N VAL A 56 -0.34 2.31 9.30
CA VAL A 56 -1.44 2.90 10.07
C VAL A 56 -2.21 3.92 9.22
N PHE A 57 -3.43 3.54 8.86
CA PHE A 57 -4.42 4.40 8.19
C PHE A 57 -5.33 5.00 9.25
N SER A 58 -4.82 5.98 9.98
CA SER A 58 -5.51 6.60 11.11
C SER A 58 -4.84 7.91 11.53
N ASN A 59 -5.43 8.57 12.50
CA ASN A 59 -4.85 9.71 13.19
C ASN A 59 -3.46 9.34 13.77
N PRO A 60 -2.45 10.23 13.69
CA PRO A 60 -1.11 9.99 14.25
C PRO A 60 -1.10 9.53 15.70
N TYR A 61 -2.03 10.00 16.52
CA TYR A 61 -2.11 9.64 17.92
C TYR A 61 -2.50 8.18 18.17
N THR A 62 -2.99 7.44 17.18
CA THR A 62 -3.15 5.97 17.25
C THR A 62 -1.84 5.27 17.61
N LEU A 63 -0.71 5.83 17.20
CA LEU A 63 0.61 5.28 17.51
C LEU A 63 0.99 5.38 19.00
N LEU A 64 0.31 6.19 19.80
CA LEU A 64 0.52 6.24 21.24
C LEU A 64 0.05 4.97 21.96
N ASP A 65 -0.87 4.23 21.38
CA ASP A 65 -1.40 2.98 21.92
C ASP A 65 -0.46 1.78 21.66
N ILE A 66 0.60 1.97 20.82
CA ILE A 66 1.47 0.91 20.35
C ILE A 66 2.90 1.16 20.81
N ASN A 67 3.54 0.15 21.39
CA ASN A 67 4.99 0.18 21.56
C ASN A 67 5.67 -0.05 20.19
N LEU A 68 6.24 1.00 19.60
CA LEU A 68 6.82 0.97 18.27
C LEU A 68 8.18 0.27 18.18
N ASN A 69 8.80 -0.10 19.30
CA ASN A 69 10.05 -0.87 19.28
C ASN A 69 9.80 -2.30 18.80
N GLY A 70 10.67 -2.83 17.96
CA GLY A 70 10.61 -4.20 17.46
C GLY A 70 9.79 -4.40 16.18
N PHE A 71 9.35 -3.31 15.52
CA PHE A 71 8.94 -3.36 14.12
C PHE A 71 10.14 -3.08 13.21
N ASP A 72 10.17 -3.72 12.05
CA ASP A 72 11.15 -3.41 10.98
C ASP A 72 10.96 -1.97 10.49
N SER A 73 9.71 -1.60 10.28
CA SER A 73 9.32 -0.24 9.92
C SER A 73 7.89 0.06 10.34
N VAL A 74 7.62 1.35 10.53
CA VAL A 74 6.28 1.87 10.81
C VAL A 74 5.98 2.98 9.80
N MET A 75 4.89 2.80 9.05
CA MET A 75 4.40 3.78 8.09
C MET A 75 3.09 4.38 8.60
N LEU A 76 3.05 5.69 8.73
CA LEU A 76 1.83 6.43 9.01
C LEU A 76 1.25 6.94 7.69
N ALA A 77 0.12 6.40 7.28
CA ALA A 77 -0.56 6.72 6.02
C ALA A 77 -1.75 7.67 6.21
N TYR A 78 -2.01 8.13 7.41
CA TYR A 78 -3.03 9.10 7.83
C TYR A 78 -4.46 8.70 7.49
N GLN A 79 -4.89 8.82 6.24
CA GLN A 79 -6.28 8.63 5.83
C GLN A 79 -6.57 7.19 5.41
N ASN A 80 -7.76 6.71 5.80
CA ASN A 80 -8.23 5.38 5.42
C ASN A 80 -9.12 5.45 4.16
N SER A 81 -8.53 5.87 3.04
CA SER A 81 -9.20 5.93 1.76
C SER A 81 -8.51 5.05 0.71
N PRO A 82 -9.20 4.61 -0.36
CA PRO A 82 -8.61 3.78 -1.41
C PRO A 82 -7.34 4.37 -2.04
N ILE A 83 -7.29 5.70 -2.18
CA ILE A 83 -6.11 6.40 -2.74
C ILE A 83 -4.92 6.26 -1.79
N PHE A 84 -5.10 6.50 -0.49
CA PHE A 84 -4.03 6.38 0.49
C PHE A 84 -3.57 4.93 0.66
N GLN A 85 -4.49 3.97 0.64
CA GLN A 85 -4.14 2.53 0.68
C GLN A 85 -3.30 2.12 -0.53
N LYS A 86 -3.68 2.57 -1.74
CA LYS A 86 -2.92 2.35 -2.96
C LYS A 86 -1.52 2.98 -2.85
N LYS A 87 -1.43 4.25 -2.45
CA LYS A 87 -0.15 4.96 -2.33
C LYS A 87 0.76 4.35 -1.26
N ALA A 88 0.21 3.91 -0.14
CA ALA A 88 0.98 3.21 0.88
C ALA A 88 1.53 1.88 0.37
N SER A 89 0.74 1.09 -0.37
CA SER A 89 1.23 -0.15 -0.97
C SER A 89 2.35 0.11 -1.99
N GLU A 90 2.18 1.09 -2.88
CA GLU A 90 3.21 1.50 -3.83
C GLU A 90 4.51 1.92 -3.12
N ALA A 91 4.40 2.66 -2.01
CA ALA A 91 5.54 3.11 -1.21
C ALA A 91 6.26 1.94 -0.50
N ILE A 92 5.52 0.99 0.08
CA ILE A 92 6.10 -0.22 0.73
C ILE A 92 6.95 -1.01 -0.26
N PHE A 93 6.49 -1.14 -1.51
CA PHE A 93 7.23 -1.84 -2.56
C PHE A 93 8.25 -0.96 -3.30
N GLY A 94 8.43 0.30 -2.85
CA GLY A 94 9.46 1.20 -3.37
C GLY A 94 9.12 1.85 -4.71
N ALA A 95 7.83 1.91 -5.09
CA ALA A 95 7.39 2.54 -6.32
C ALA A 95 7.26 4.07 -6.22
N ASN A 96 7.15 4.61 -5.00
CA ASN A 96 7.07 6.05 -4.74
C ASN A 96 8.13 6.50 -3.73
N ASP A 97 8.49 7.77 -3.80
CA ASP A 97 9.25 8.42 -2.74
C ASP A 97 8.40 8.49 -1.45
N ILE A 98 9.07 8.38 -0.31
CA ILE A 98 8.50 8.67 1.00
C ILE A 98 9.29 9.87 1.54
N ASP A 99 8.63 11.01 1.67
CA ASP A 99 9.22 12.27 2.12
C ASP A 99 8.28 13.05 3.06
N GLY A 100 7.27 12.36 3.58
CA GLY A 100 6.30 12.94 4.50
C GLY A 100 6.96 13.47 5.77
N ILE A 101 6.46 14.61 6.26
CA ILE A 101 6.90 15.26 7.50
C ILE A 101 5.81 15.03 8.55
N LEU A 102 6.21 14.65 9.77
CA LEU A 102 5.29 14.44 10.87
C LEU A 102 4.67 15.78 11.32
N PRO A 103 3.34 15.96 11.19
CA PRO A 103 2.71 17.25 11.46
C PRO A 103 2.48 17.53 12.94
N VAL A 104 2.62 16.52 13.79
CA VAL A 104 2.43 16.60 15.25
C VAL A 104 3.41 15.71 15.97
N SER A 105 3.73 16.04 17.23
CA SER A 105 4.57 15.17 18.04
C SER A 105 3.81 13.93 18.53
N ILE A 106 4.43 12.76 18.42
CA ILE A 106 3.91 11.50 18.97
C ILE A 106 4.77 11.10 20.17
N GLY A 107 4.23 11.34 21.34
CA GLY A 107 4.97 11.17 22.59
C GLY A 107 6.23 12.04 22.65
N LYS A 108 7.23 11.57 23.44
CA LYS A 108 8.50 12.30 23.61
C LYS A 108 9.52 12.00 22.51
N LYS A 109 9.39 10.87 21.83
CA LYS A 109 10.41 10.33 20.89
C LYS A 109 10.30 10.91 19.48
N TYR A 110 9.10 11.04 18.96
CA TYR A 110 8.86 11.48 17.59
C TYR A 110 8.29 12.91 17.61
N LYS A 111 9.13 13.86 17.29
CA LYS A 111 8.77 15.29 17.32
C LYS A 111 8.14 15.72 16.02
N GLU A 112 7.25 16.70 16.10
CA GLU A 112 6.79 17.47 14.95
C GLU A 112 7.97 17.88 14.07
N GLY A 113 7.81 17.86 12.75
CA GLY A 113 8.87 18.15 11.80
C GLY A 113 9.79 16.95 11.49
N THR A 114 9.70 15.84 12.23
CA THR A 114 10.50 14.63 11.94
C THR A 114 10.09 14.06 10.58
N SER A 115 11.12 13.75 9.76
CA SER A 115 10.94 13.10 8.46
C SER A 115 12.01 12.03 8.26
N ILE A 116 11.63 10.97 7.56
CA ILE A 116 12.55 9.96 7.01
C ILE A 116 12.32 9.95 5.50
N VAL A 117 13.35 10.38 4.76
CA VAL A 117 13.27 10.42 3.29
C VAL A 117 13.76 9.09 2.72
N ILE A 118 12.88 8.37 2.02
CA ILE A 118 13.23 7.14 1.30
C ILE A 118 12.92 7.37 -0.18
N LYS A 119 13.95 7.29 -1.01
CA LYS A 119 13.77 7.44 -2.46
C LYS A 119 13.23 6.17 -3.08
N LYS A 120 12.35 6.33 -4.06
CA LYS A 120 11.80 5.21 -4.84
C LYS A 120 12.92 4.37 -5.44
N ARG A 121 12.69 3.08 -5.49
CA ARG A 121 13.56 2.16 -6.24
C ARG A 121 13.19 2.21 -7.72
N ASN A 122 14.07 1.70 -8.59
CA ASN A 122 13.77 1.56 -10.03
C ASN A 122 12.80 0.40 -10.27
N VAL A 123 11.60 0.50 -9.71
CA VAL A 123 10.49 -0.42 -9.92
C VAL A 123 9.41 0.28 -10.75
N LEU A 124 8.66 -0.51 -11.52
CA LEU A 124 7.53 0.01 -12.27
C LEU A 124 6.44 0.47 -11.30
N SER A 125 6.02 1.73 -11.43
CA SER A 125 4.84 2.30 -10.75
C SER A 125 3.71 2.52 -11.75
N PHE A 126 2.49 2.75 -11.26
CA PHE A 126 1.35 3.09 -12.13
C PHE A 126 1.14 4.60 -12.14
N ASP A 127 0.94 5.17 -13.34
CA ASP A 127 0.60 6.58 -13.46
C ASP A 127 -0.29 6.82 -14.70
N HIS A 128 -0.90 8.02 -14.77
CA HIS A 128 -1.80 8.34 -15.86
C HIS A 128 -1.03 8.65 -17.15
N PRO A 129 -1.45 8.09 -18.32
CA PRO A 129 -0.73 8.25 -19.59
C PRO A 129 -0.45 9.70 -19.99
N VAL A 130 -1.36 10.61 -19.68
CA VAL A 130 -1.25 12.05 -20.00
C VAL A 130 -0.03 12.69 -19.33
N ASN A 131 0.33 12.28 -18.12
CA ASN A 131 1.48 12.79 -17.37
C ASN A 131 2.82 12.50 -18.07
N PHE A 132 2.82 11.54 -18.98
CA PHE A 132 3.99 11.10 -19.76
C PHE A 132 3.90 11.48 -21.24
N GLY A 133 2.96 12.38 -21.61
CA GLY A 133 2.77 12.79 -23.00
C GLY A 133 2.27 11.68 -23.92
N VAL A 134 1.62 10.65 -23.35
CA VAL A 134 1.02 9.56 -24.13
C VAL A 134 -0.36 9.98 -24.61
N ASN A 135 -0.56 9.88 -25.92
CA ASN A 135 -1.82 10.27 -26.54
C ASN A 135 -2.88 9.17 -26.39
N MET A 136 -3.94 9.49 -25.64
CA MET A 136 -5.03 8.54 -25.35
C MET A 136 -5.73 8.02 -26.61
N ASN A 137 -5.83 8.83 -27.67
CA ASN A 137 -6.44 8.37 -28.93
C ASN A 137 -5.59 7.34 -29.66
N LYS A 138 -4.26 7.39 -29.50
CA LYS A 138 -3.37 6.35 -30.03
C LYS A 138 -3.53 5.05 -29.26
N LEU A 139 -3.73 5.09 -27.93
CA LEU A 139 -4.01 3.91 -27.11
C LEU A 139 -5.33 3.24 -27.52
N LYS A 140 -6.39 4.02 -27.78
CA LYS A 140 -7.66 3.49 -28.29
C LYS A 140 -7.52 2.77 -29.65
N LYS A 141 -6.61 3.23 -30.54
CA LYS A 141 -6.33 2.51 -31.78
C LYS A 141 -5.70 1.13 -31.54
N ILE A 142 -4.85 1.01 -30.52
CA ILE A 142 -4.28 -0.29 -30.13
C ILE A 142 -5.39 -1.21 -29.60
N ASP A 143 -6.34 -0.67 -28.81
CA ASP A 143 -7.50 -1.44 -28.36
C ASP A 143 -8.29 -2.01 -29.54
N SER A 144 -8.57 -1.19 -30.56
CA SER A 144 -9.29 -1.63 -31.75
C SER A 144 -8.54 -2.73 -32.48
N LEU A 145 -7.22 -2.58 -32.72
CA LEU A 145 -6.41 -3.59 -33.40
C LEU A 145 -6.43 -4.94 -32.68
N ILE A 146 -6.29 -4.94 -31.34
CA ILE A 146 -6.30 -6.18 -30.55
C ILE A 146 -7.69 -6.82 -30.59
N ASN A 147 -8.74 -6.04 -30.43
CA ASN A 147 -10.11 -6.56 -30.49
C ASN A 147 -10.45 -7.14 -31.87
N ASP A 148 -10.03 -6.48 -32.94
CA ASP A 148 -10.20 -6.99 -34.32
C ASP A 148 -9.48 -8.34 -34.51
N ALA A 149 -8.26 -8.47 -34.00
CA ALA A 149 -7.53 -9.73 -34.04
C ALA A 149 -8.24 -10.86 -33.30
N ILE A 150 -8.85 -10.56 -32.15
CA ILE A 150 -9.64 -11.52 -31.37
C ILE A 150 -10.93 -11.89 -32.11
N GLN A 151 -11.65 -10.90 -32.64
CA GLN A 151 -12.90 -11.14 -33.39
C GLN A 151 -12.67 -11.97 -34.67
N ASN A 152 -11.54 -11.80 -35.31
CA ASN A 152 -11.14 -12.58 -36.46
C ASN A 152 -10.48 -13.94 -36.12
N ASN A 153 -10.57 -14.36 -34.84
CA ASN A 153 -9.96 -15.62 -34.36
C ASN A 153 -8.46 -15.76 -34.58
N MET A 154 -7.74 -14.64 -34.73
CA MET A 154 -6.27 -14.65 -34.89
C MET A 154 -5.56 -14.95 -33.57
N THR A 155 -6.20 -14.59 -32.43
CA THR A 155 -5.73 -14.88 -31.06
C THR A 155 -6.93 -15.04 -30.13
N PRO A 156 -6.88 -15.93 -29.13
CA PRO A 156 -7.97 -16.09 -28.16
C PRO A 156 -8.04 -14.93 -27.15
N GLY A 157 -6.92 -14.23 -26.94
CA GLY A 157 -6.82 -13.09 -26.03
C GLY A 157 -5.41 -12.50 -26.04
N ALA A 158 -5.27 -11.34 -25.40
CA ALA A 158 -3.99 -10.66 -25.27
C ALA A 158 -3.93 -9.86 -23.96
N GLN A 159 -2.74 -9.65 -23.47
CA GLN A 159 -2.46 -8.70 -22.40
C GLN A 159 -1.44 -7.69 -22.90
N LEU A 160 -1.78 -6.40 -22.77
CA LEU A 160 -0.91 -5.30 -23.17
C LEU A 160 -0.47 -4.53 -21.95
N LEU A 161 0.84 -4.30 -21.81
CA LEU A 161 1.44 -3.41 -20.84
C LEU A 161 2.36 -2.44 -21.56
N ILE A 162 2.18 -1.13 -21.32
CA ILE A 162 3.06 -0.08 -21.81
C ILE A 162 3.63 0.66 -20.61
N ALA A 163 4.96 0.73 -20.55
CA ALA A 163 5.67 1.49 -19.53
C ALA A 163 6.50 2.60 -20.16
N LYS A 164 6.58 3.75 -19.50
CA LYS A 164 7.43 4.88 -19.89
C LYS A 164 8.05 5.51 -18.65
N ASN A 165 9.37 5.70 -18.64
CA ASN A 165 10.11 6.27 -17.51
C ASN A 165 9.81 5.55 -16.19
N SER A 166 9.89 4.23 -16.19
CA SER A 166 9.57 3.37 -15.04
C SER A 166 8.14 3.48 -14.51
N ASN A 167 7.20 4.01 -15.31
CA ASN A 167 5.78 4.04 -14.97
C ASN A 167 4.97 3.24 -15.96
N ILE A 168 4.11 2.37 -15.45
CA ILE A 168 3.10 1.68 -16.27
C ILE A 168 2.01 2.70 -16.57
N VAL A 169 1.95 3.11 -17.83
CA VAL A 169 1.01 4.12 -18.31
C VAL A 169 -0.20 3.50 -18.99
N TYR A 170 -0.14 2.20 -19.29
CA TYR A 170 -1.26 1.45 -19.85
C TYR A 170 -1.13 -0.03 -19.52
N HIS A 171 -2.19 -0.65 -19.00
CA HIS A 171 -2.25 -2.08 -18.75
C HIS A 171 -3.68 -2.57 -18.92
N LYS A 172 -3.89 -3.47 -19.88
CA LYS A 172 -5.21 -3.97 -20.23
C LYS A 172 -5.16 -5.41 -20.71
N ALA A 173 -6.16 -6.19 -20.34
CA ALA A 173 -6.39 -7.53 -20.83
C ALA A 173 -7.58 -7.52 -21.81
N TYR A 174 -7.52 -8.40 -22.84
CA TYR A 174 -8.51 -8.53 -23.91
C TYR A 174 -8.83 -10.01 -24.12
N GLY A 175 -10.08 -10.30 -24.55
CA GLY A 175 -10.55 -11.66 -24.79
C GLY A 175 -11.03 -12.35 -23.52
N TYR A 176 -11.23 -13.66 -23.63
CA TYR A 176 -11.73 -14.50 -22.56
C TYR A 176 -10.58 -15.33 -21.95
N LYS A 177 -10.78 -15.70 -20.67
CA LYS A 177 -9.91 -16.66 -19.98
C LYS A 177 -10.15 -18.05 -20.46
#